data_8f70d58117696121113e41c59e07da3d
#
_entry.id   8f70d58117696121113e41c59e07da3d
#
_cell.length_a   1.000
_cell.length_b   1.000
_cell.length_c   1.000
_cell.angle_alpha   90.00
_cell.angle_beta   90.00
_cell.angle_gamma   90.00
#
_symmetry.space_group_name_H-M   'P 1'
#
loop_
_entity.id
_entity.type
_entity.pdbx_description
1 polymer ?
#
loop_
_entity_poly.entity_id
_entity_poly.type
_entity_poly.pdbx_seq_one_letter_code
_entity_poly.pdbx_strand_id
1 'polypeptide(L)'
;MNENKRFVISILGIIALYIITITTTVGITKEIGKTNVTAEIKVKEVASEEEKAKEQEQVLPLKEIKVAEKPPKKNYAYTINYKTPIYSEPNSNTQKDSLKKAVRVEVLEEKVIETSKEVKVKKDDGTYEVKTNIEKSFWKRVVYGKNNENREGWIRTGSLTEDIHKVIPSNLKNIDFTPVPKKEYPNNPKVDVKGIYLTVNTAASSKRMDELIDLAKRTGINAFVIDVKEDFGKMLFRTDAELKYLGKNDKKYPIADINAFMKKLKDNNIYTIARIVSFKDPTYAAKHPDKAIIKRATGKPFTNSDGVIWVSPHDRYLWEYNVAVAKEAAKVGFNEIQFDYVRFPASNGGKLDKELDYRNFNGESKPETIQKYLKYARKELEPLEVYISADIYGQVASSGDDMGLGQYWEVISNEVDVISPMAYPSHYGKGVYGIAVPDAEPYKTIYYTTLDGVNRNHNLTYPSQIRPWLQAFTAKWVKGYIPYGKKEIEAQVKALEDLGIHEYLLWSPSNRYGIVEK
;
A
#
# COMPACT_ATOMS: atom_id res chain seq x y z
N MET A 1 58.22 2.75 27.78
CA MET A 1 56.97 3.40 28.15
C MET A 1 55.97 3.12 27.02
N ASN A 2 54.99 2.32 27.34
CA ASN A 2 54.18 1.52 26.38
C ASN A 2 53.33 2.40 25.44
N GLU A 3 53.38 2.06 24.17
CA GLU A 3 52.57 2.70 23.09
C GLU A 3 51.05 2.67 23.34
N ASN A 4 50.56 1.77 24.18
CA ASN A 4 49.15 1.66 24.55
C ASN A 4 48.59 2.80 25.41
N LYS A 5 49.42 3.65 25.98
CA LYS A 5 48.99 4.83 26.75
C LYS A 5 48.74 6.08 25.88
N ARG A 6 49.30 6.12 24.66
CA ARG A 6 49.04 7.23 23.73
C ARG A 6 47.72 7.09 22.99
N PHE A 7 47.21 5.89 22.82
CA PHE A 7 45.96 5.61 22.12
C PHE A 7 44.70 5.92 22.96
N VAL A 8 44.80 5.75 24.29
CA VAL A 8 43.67 6.03 25.21
C VAL A 8 43.47 7.54 25.45
N ILE A 9 44.54 8.34 25.38
CA ILE A 9 44.45 9.78 25.57
C ILE A 9 43.86 10.48 24.32
N SER A 10 44.01 9.91 23.13
CA SER A 10 43.47 10.46 21.88
C SER A 10 41.96 10.17 21.72
N ILE A 11 41.41 9.13 22.35
CA ILE A 11 39.97 8.80 22.29
C ILE A 11 39.15 9.59 23.31
N LEU A 12 39.74 9.95 24.45
CA LEU A 12 39.09 10.79 25.46
C LEU A 12 39.02 12.28 25.08
N GLY A 13 39.85 12.75 24.14
CA GLY A 13 39.80 14.12 23.63
C GLY A 13 38.72 14.40 22.59
N ILE A 14 38.16 13.36 21.97
CA ILE A 14 37.13 13.47 20.89
C ILE A 14 35.71 13.34 21.44
N ILE A 15 35.52 12.77 22.63
CA ILE A 15 34.19 12.60 23.26
C ILE A 15 33.71 13.84 24.02
N ALA A 16 34.59 14.83 24.26
CA ALA A 16 34.26 16.07 25.00
C ALA A 16 33.61 17.17 24.15
N LEU A 17 33.33 16.94 22.85
CA LEU A 17 32.85 17.99 21.94
C LEU A 17 31.43 17.87 21.43
N TYR A 18 30.61 16.93 21.93
CA TYR A 18 29.18 16.83 21.58
C TYR A 18 28.31 16.37 22.76
N ILE A 19 28.14 17.25 23.77
CA ILE A 19 26.99 17.15 24.68
C ILE A 19 26.21 18.45 24.52
N ILE A 20 25.21 18.45 23.67
CA ILE A 20 24.13 19.43 23.67
C ILE A 20 23.14 19.02 24.76
N THR A 21 23.14 19.73 25.88
CA THR A 21 22.11 19.51 26.91
C THR A 21 20.90 20.35 26.53
N ILE A 22 19.86 19.72 26.07
CA ILE A 22 18.54 20.35 25.88
C ILE A 22 17.81 20.25 27.22
N THR A 23 17.65 21.35 27.92
CA THR A 23 16.77 21.46 29.08
C THR A 23 15.43 22.02 28.59
N THR A 24 14.40 21.19 28.54
CA THR A 24 13.02 21.61 28.30
C THR A 24 12.36 21.90 29.64
N THR A 25 11.98 23.15 29.88
CA THR A 25 11.08 23.49 31.01
C THR A 25 9.67 23.57 30.46
N VAL A 26 8.81 22.62 30.87
CA VAL A 26 7.38 22.64 30.54
C VAL A 26 6.64 23.32 31.69
N GLY A 27 6.10 24.50 31.46
CA GLY A 27 5.17 25.16 32.37
C GLY A 27 3.73 24.81 31.98
N ILE A 28 3.00 24.20 32.91
CA ILE A 28 1.57 23.92 32.73
C ILE A 28 0.79 24.99 33.49
N THR A 29 0.15 25.90 32.77
CA THR A 29 -0.92 26.75 33.33
C THR A 29 -2.26 26.13 32.96
N LYS A 30 -3.06 25.83 33.99
CA LYS A 30 -4.38 25.22 33.84
C LYS A 30 -5.44 26.30 33.95
N GLU A 31 -6.01 26.72 32.82
CA GLU A 31 -7.28 27.44 32.80
C GLU A 31 -8.37 26.52 32.24
N ILE A 32 -9.56 26.63 32.86
CA ILE A 32 -10.69 25.76 32.59
C ILE A 32 -11.17 25.96 31.14
N GLY A 33 -10.91 24.99 30.26
CA GLY A 33 -11.53 24.91 28.93
C GLY A 33 -10.59 24.87 27.72
N LYS A 34 -9.31 25.19 27.84
CA LYS A 34 -8.34 25.06 26.71
C LYS A 34 -6.95 24.77 27.24
N THR A 35 -6.32 23.73 26.77
CA THR A 35 -4.93 23.38 27.11
C THR A 35 -4.03 23.94 25.99
N ASN A 36 -3.34 25.03 26.24
CA ASN A 36 -2.28 25.52 25.37
C ASN A 36 -0.95 25.02 25.93
N VAL A 37 -0.16 24.35 25.10
CA VAL A 37 1.22 23.97 25.43
C VAL A 37 2.13 24.88 24.62
N THR A 38 2.85 25.76 25.33
CA THR A 38 3.89 26.61 24.72
C THR A 38 5.25 26.01 25.07
N ALA A 39 6.02 25.65 24.07
CA ALA A 39 7.41 25.22 24.24
C ALA A 39 8.35 26.34 23.75
N GLU A 40 9.15 26.89 24.66
CA GLU A 40 10.27 27.78 24.28
C GLU A 40 11.54 26.95 24.15
N ILE A 41 12.19 27.04 22.99
CA ILE A 41 13.51 26.44 22.75
C ILE A 41 14.52 27.57 22.81
N LYS A 42 15.36 27.63 23.87
CA LYS A 42 16.54 28.51 23.94
C LYS A 42 17.75 27.71 23.50
N VAL A 43 18.31 28.08 22.36
CA VAL A 43 19.63 27.62 21.91
C VAL A 43 20.67 28.57 22.45
N LYS A 44 21.57 28.08 23.30
CA LYS A 44 22.74 28.84 23.75
C LYS A 44 23.97 28.30 23.02
N GLU A 45 24.45 29.01 22.05
CA GLU A 45 25.79 28.79 21.49
C GLU A 45 26.83 29.39 22.45
N VAL A 46 27.83 28.59 22.81
CA VAL A 46 29.00 29.07 23.54
C VAL A 46 30.05 29.40 22.48
N ALA A 47 30.14 30.69 22.14
CA ALA A 47 31.25 31.19 21.36
C ALA A 47 32.43 31.52 22.30
N SER A 48 33.63 31.16 21.87
CA SER A 48 34.90 31.52 22.51
C SER A 48 35.10 33.03 22.54
N GLU A 49 35.67 33.54 23.64
CA GLU A 49 36.03 34.93 23.80
C GLU A 49 37.04 35.37 22.72
N GLU A 50 36.54 36.12 21.73
CA GLU A 50 37.22 37.14 20.96
C GLU A 50 36.31 37.52 19.78
N GLU A 51 35.44 38.51 20.06
CA GLU A 51 35.02 39.57 19.13
C GLU A 51 33.76 40.27 19.67
N LYS A 52 33.99 41.43 20.28
CA LYS A 52 32.91 42.38 20.58
C LYS A 52 32.56 43.14 19.30
N ALA A 53 31.51 42.72 18.62
CA ALA A 53 30.80 43.55 17.65
C ALA A 53 29.30 43.44 17.90
N LYS A 54 28.63 44.57 17.95
CA LYS A 54 27.19 44.72 18.21
C LYS A 54 26.36 43.97 17.17
N GLU A 55 25.65 42.91 17.57
CA GLU A 55 24.61 42.33 16.78
C GLU A 55 23.24 42.61 17.43
N GLN A 56 22.36 43.21 16.64
CA GLN A 56 20.95 43.38 17.01
C GLN A 56 20.27 42.02 16.91
N GLU A 57 19.72 41.58 18.02
CA GLU A 57 18.90 40.35 18.11
C GLU A 57 17.64 40.53 17.26
N GLN A 58 17.60 39.91 16.06
CA GLN A 58 16.37 39.76 15.29
C GLN A 58 15.57 38.58 15.84
N VAL A 59 14.53 38.87 16.62
CA VAL A 59 13.56 37.90 17.05
C VAL A 59 12.65 37.57 15.84
N LEU A 60 12.86 36.41 15.22
CA LEU A 60 11.95 35.90 14.23
C LEU A 60 10.64 35.45 14.89
N PRO A 61 9.46 35.81 14.36
CA PRO A 61 8.20 35.40 14.95
C PRO A 61 8.02 33.87 14.84
N LEU A 62 7.76 33.25 16.00
CA LEU A 62 7.42 31.83 16.10
C LEU A 62 6.18 31.55 15.25
N LYS A 63 6.32 30.69 14.24
CA LYS A 63 5.18 30.12 13.53
C LYS A 63 4.39 29.25 14.50
N GLU A 64 3.15 29.65 14.75
CA GLU A 64 2.19 28.84 15.51
C GLU A 64 2.02 27.48 14.83
N ILE A 65 2.53 26.42 15.44
CA ILE A 65 2.27 25.05 14.99
C ILE A 65 0.86 24.72 15.51
N LYS A 66 -0.14 24.82 14.66
CA LYS A 66 -1.47 24.26 14.95
C LYS A 66 -1.30 22.76 15.12
N VAL A 67 -1.31 22.29 16.37
CA VAL A 67 -1.49 20.87 16.66
C VAL A 67 -2.89 20.52 16.18
N ALA A 68 -2.98 19.68 15.14
CA ALA A 68 -4.26 19.17 14.69
C ALA A 68 -4.96 18.51 15.89
N GLU A 69 -6.16 18.99 16.23
CA GLU A 69 -6.99 18.35 17.26
C GLU A 69 -7.14 16.88 16.90
N LYS A 70 -6.88 15.99 17.87
CA LYS A 70 -7.15 14.57 17.69
C LYS A 70 -8.61 14.43 17.31
N PRO A 71 -8.93 13.85 16.13
CA PRO A 71 -10.32 13.67 15.75
C PRO A 71 -11.05 12.90 16.87
N PRO A 72 -12.33 13.21 17.12
CA PRO A 72 -13.11 12.54 18.16
C PRO A 72 -13.01 11.02 17.93
N LYS A 73 -12.86 10.26 19.02
CA LYS A 73 -12.71 8.81 18.96
C LYS A 73 -13.99 8.21 18.37
N LYS A 74 -13.93 7.84 17.10
CA LYS A 74 -15.03 7.20 16.40
C LYS A 74 -15.18 5.76 16.88
N ASN A 75 -16.40 5.32 17.14
CA ASN A 75 -16.69 3.95 17.49
C ASN A 75 -16.90 3.12 16.22
N TYR A 76 -16.02 2.17 15.97
CA TYR A 76 -16.12 1.28 14.82
C TYR A 76 -16.55 -0.12 15.24
N ALA A 77 -17.32 -0.77 14.36
CA ALA A 77 -17.63 -2.19 14.42
C ALA A 77 -17.51 -2.81 13.02
N TYR A 78 -17.52 -4.14 12.96
CA TYR A 78 -17.37 -4.91 11.73
C TYR A 78 -18.51 -5.90 11.57
N THR A 79 -19.03 -6.06 10.36
CA THR A 79 -20.08 -7.02 10.05
C THR A 79 -19.58 -8.45 10.17
N ILE A 80 -20.37 -9.34 10.80
CA ILE A 80 -19.98 -10.73 11.04
C ILE A 80 -20.52 -11.71 9.98
N ASN A 81 -21.62 -11.36 9.31
CA ASN A 81 -22.30 -12.23 8.36
C ASN A 81 -21.86 -11.98 6.92
N TYR A 82 -21.87 -13.00 6.06
CA TYR A 82 -21.58 -12.86 4.63
C TYR A 82 -22.54 -11.89 3.90
N LYS A 83 -23.76 -11.73 4.45
CA LYS A 83 -24.75 -10.77 4.00
C LYS A 83 -25.45 -10.18 5.25
N THR A 84 -25.02 -8.99 5.66
CA THR A 84 -25.63 -8.27 6.79
C THR A 84 -26.66 -7.28 6.26
N PRO A 85 -27.95 -7.45 6.56
CA PRO A 85 -28.99 -6.54 6.10
C PRO A 85 -28.91 -5.19 6.80
N ILE A 86 -29.17 -4.14 6.05
CA ILE A 86 -29.31 -2.75 6.52
C ILE A 86 -30.76 -2.33 6.36
N TYR A 87 -31.30 -1.68 7.38
CA TYR A 87 -32.69 -1.22 7.42
C TYR A 87 -32.75 0.31 7.51
N SER A 88 -33.83 0.90 7.01
CA SER A 88 -34.10 2.34 7.18
C SER A 88 -34.42 2.70 8.63
N GLU A 89 -35.12 1.81 9.33
CA GLU A 89 -35.58 1.95 10.72
C GLU A 89 -35.43 0.63 11.46
N PRO A 90 -35.26 0.66 12.80
CA PRO A 90 -35.33 -0.55 13.62
C PRO A 90 -36.67 -1.31 13.44
N ASN A 91 -36.61 -2.62 13.45
CA ASN A 91 -37.76 -3.52 13.26
C ASN A 91 -38.53 -3.35 11.92
N SER A 92 -37.98 -2.60 10.97
CA SER A 92 -38.54 -2.54 9.61
C SER A 92 -38.46 -3.90 8.93
N ASN A 93 -39.49 -4.26 8.17
CA ASN A 93 -39.47 -5.41 7.28
C ASN A 93 -38.79 -5.10 5.92
N THR A 94 -38.53 -3.82 5.65
CA THR A 94 -37.93 -3.38 4.38
C THR A 94 -36.43 -3.22 4.54
N GLN A 95 -35.70 -4.13 3.91
CA GLN A 95 -34.25 -4.04 3.79
C GLN A 95 -33.87 -2.94 2.81
N LYS A 96 -33.08 -1.95 3.25
CA LYS A 96 -32.57 -0.86 2.44
C LYS A 96 -31.33 -1.25 1.63
N ASP A 97 -30.44 -2.04 2.25
CA ASP A 97 -29.15 -2.43 1.67
C ASP A 97 -28.62 -3.71 2.33
N SER A 98 -27.44 -4.18 1.91
CA SER A 98 -26.70 -5.24 2.59
C SER A 98 -25.19 -5.04 2.48
N LEU A 99 -24.47 -5.44 3.52
CA LEU A 99 -23.00 -5.42 3.58
C LEU A 99 -22.43 -6.83 3.57
N LYS A 100 -21.25 -6.97 2.96
CA LYS A 100 -20.45 -8.22 3.01
C LYS A 100 -19.89 -8.40 4.45
N LYS A 101 -19.31 -9.55 4.74
CA LYS A 101 -18.57 -9.82 5.98
C LYS A 101 -17.32 -8.93 6.08
N ALA A 102 -16.91 -8.58 7.28
CA ALA A 102 -15.73 -7.77 7.60
C ALA A 102 -15.76 -6.34 7.04
N VAL A 103 -16.95 -5.80 6.77
CA VAL A 103 -17.09 -4.37 6.42
C VAL A 103 -17.10 -3.55 7.69
N ARG A 104 -16.23 -2.53 7.77
CA ARG A 104 -16.19 -1.57 8.87
C ARG A 104 -17.37 -0.61 8.78
N VAL A 105 -18.01 -0.36 9.91
CA VAL A 105 -19.08 0.62 10.08
C VAL A 105 -18.75 1.55 11.25
N GLU A 106 -19.11 2.82 11.16
CA GLU A 106 -19.05 3.78 12.28
C GLU A 106 -20.37 3.73 13.01
N VAL A 107 -20.34 3.45 14.30
CA VAL A 107 -21.55 3.40 15.16
C VAL A 107 -21.87 4.80 15.66
N LEU A 108 -23.04 5.30 15.28
CA LEU A 108 -23.53 6.63 15.66
C LEU A 108 -24.41 6.58 16.93
N GLU A 109 -25.23 5.52 17.03
CA GLU A 109 -26.29 5.44 18.04
C GLU A 109 -26.65 3.97 18.33
N GLU A 110 -27.05 3.69 19.56
CA GLU A 110 -27.61 2.39 19.97
C GLU A 110 -29.05 2.56 20.42
N LYS A 111 -29.93 1.62 20.03
CA LYS A 111 -31.34 1.66 20.37
C LYS A 111 -31.85 0.27 20.77
N VAL A 112 -32.65 0.23 21.83
CA VAL A 112 -33.40 -0.96 22.25
C VAL A 112 -34.86 -0.75 21.88
N ILE A 113 -35.44 -1.69 21.16
CA ILE A 113 -36.87 -1.68 20.84
C ILE A 113 -37.55 -2.82 21.57
N GLU A 114 -38.58 -2.49 22.34
CA GLU A 114 -39.46 -3.45 22.98
C GLU A 114 -40.71 -3.66 22.15
N THR A 115 -41.02 -4.91 21.84
CA THR A 115 -42.21 -5.31 21.10
C THR A 115 -43.02 -6.25 21.99
N SER A 116 -44.28 -5.93 22.22
CA SER A 116 -45.20 -6.82 22.94
C SER A 116 -45.94 -7.71 21.96
N LYS A 117 -45.94 -9.01 22.24
CA LYS A 117 -46.74 -10.01 21.51
C LYS A 117 -47.67 -10.71 22.49
N GLU A 118 -48.94 -10.75 22.14
CA GLU A 118 -49.89 -11.58 22.85
C GLU A 118 -49.76 -13.05 22.42
N VAL A 119 -49.51 -13.93 23.33
CA VAL A 119 -49.40 -15.39 23.11
C VAL A 119 -50.50 -16.07 23.91
N LYS A 120 -51.35 -16.83 23.24
CA LYS A 120 -52.34 -17.68 23.90
C LYS A 120 -51.67 -18.92 24.46
N VAL A 121 -51.62 -19.02 25.79
CA VAL A 121 -51.07 -20.18 26.50
C VAL A 121 -52.24 -21.03 26.99
N LYS A 122 -52.26 -22.32 26.67
CA LYS A 122 -53.29 -23.28 27.09
C LYS A 122 -53.05 -23.64 28.54
N LYS A 123 -54.08 -23.50 29.38
CA LYS A 123 -54.08 -23.95 30.78
C LYS A 123 -54.40 -25.43 30.89
N ASP A 124 -54.13 -26.03 32.08
CA ASP A 124 -54.37 -27.46 32.34
C ASP A 124 -55.86 -27.83 32.31
N ASP A 125 -56.75 -26.85 32.51
CA ASP A 125 -58.20 -26.99 32.42
C ASP A 125 -58.76 -26.91 30.99
N GLY A 126 -57.87 -26.76 29.98
CA GLY A 126 -58.21 -26.66 28.56
C GLY A 126 -58.59 -25.25 28.09
N THR A 127 -58.67 -24.27 28.96
CA THR A 127 -58.90 -22.85 28.64
C THR A 127 -57.62 -22.19 28.16
N TYR A 128 -57.73 -20.99 27.50
CA TYR A 128 -56.57 -20.22 27.03
C TYR A 128 -56.44 -18.92 27.85
N GLU A 129 -55.24 -18.68 28.31
CA GLU A 129 -54.84 -17.38 28.87
C GLU A 129 -54.03 -16.60 27.87
N VAL A 130 -54.28 -15.28 27.75
CA VAL A 130 -53.45 -14.38 26.93
C VAL A 130 -52.31 -13.86 27.79
N LYS A 131 -51.08 -14.21 27.45
CA LYS A 131 -49.88 -13.66 28.10
C LYS A 131 -49.19 -12.69 27.14
N THR A 132 -48.87 -11.52 27.63
CA THR A 132 -48.06 -10.55 26.91
C THR A 132 -46.59 -10.92 27.04
N ASN A 133 -45.95 -11.28 25.95
CA ASN A 133 -44.52 -11.54 25.89
C ASN A 133 -43.80 -10.30 25.34
N ILE A 134 -42.84 -9.76 26.11
CA ILE A 134 -42.07 -8.59 25.70
C ILE A 134 -40.76 -9.11 25.11
N GLU A 135 -40.60 -8.91 23.82
CA GLU A 135 -39.33 -9.18 23.10
C GLU A 135 -38.53 -7.90 22.96
N LYS A 136 -37.22 -7.94 23.33
CA LYS A 136 -36.28 -6.84 23.14
C LYS A 136 -35.40 -7.11 21.94
N SER A 137 -35.30 -6.13 21.07
CA SER A 137 -34.35 -6.15 19.94
C SER A 137 -33.38 -4.99 20.07
N PHE A 138 -32.09 -5.26 19.74
CA PHE A 138 -30.98 -4.33 19.91
C PHE A 138 -30.47 -3.90 18.53
N TRP A 139 -30.34 -2.59 18.32
CA TRP A 139 -30.03 -2.00 17.04
C TRP A 139 -28.94 -0.95 17.18
N LYS A 140 -28.10 -0.82 16.15
CA LYS A 140 -27.11 0.23 16.01
C LYS A 140 -27.38 1.00 14.70
N ARG A 141 -27.46 2.35 14.79
CA ARG A 141 -27.42 3.22 13.61
C ARG A 141 -25.98 3.40 13.23
N VAL A 142 -25.66 3.17 11.96
CA VAL A 142 -24.28 3.13 11.46
C VAL A 142 -24.12 3.93 10.19
N VAL A 143 -22.90 4.48 10.00
CA VAL A 143 -22.42 4.95 8.70
C VAL A 143 -21.53 3.86 8.11
N TYR A 144 -21.69 3.59 6.82
CA TYR A 144 -20.90 2.65 6.06
C TYR A 144 -20.57 3.18 4.68
N GLY A 145 -19.36 2.86 4.17
CA GLY A 145 -18.96 3.18 2.81
C GLY A 145 -19.48 2.15 1.80
N LYS A 146 -20.06 2.63 0.71
CA LYS A 146 -20.46 1.79 -0.42
C LYS A 146 -20.54 2.60 -1.71
N ASN A 147 -19.91 2.10 -2.78
CA ASN A 147 -19.92 2.73 -4.10
C ASN A 147 -19.43 4.19 -4.07
N ASN A 148 -18.33 4.43 -3.37
CA ASN A 148 -17.71 5.74 -3.16
C ASN A 148 -18.59 6.77 -2.41
N GLU A 149 -19.61 6.29 -1.68
CA GLU A 149 -20.51 7.11 -0.89
C GLU A 149 -20.56 6.64 0.56
N ASN A 150 -20.74 7.58 1.48
CA ASN A 150 -21.13 7.28 2.85
C ASN A 150 -22.65 7.19 2.93
N ARG A 151 -23.14 6.08 3.48
CA ARG A 151 -24.56 5.78 3.65
C ARG A 151 -24.87 5.47 5.10
N GLU A 152 -26.11 5.70 5.49
CA GLU A 152 -26.59 5.40 6.83
C GLU A 152 -27.70 4.36 6.84
N GLY A 153 -27.81 3.65 7.96
CA GLY A 153 -28.92 2.73 8.22
C GLY A 153 -28.78 2.01 9.54
N TRP A 154 -29.73 1.13 9.82
CA TRP A 154 -29.81 0.38 11.06
C TRP A 154 -29.40 -1.08 10.86
N ILE A 155 -28.59 -1.60 11.79
CA ILE A 155 -28.14 -3.00 11.82
C ILE A 155 -28.51 -3.59 13.18
N ARG A 156 -28.88 -4.87 13.23
CA ARG A 156 -29.02 -5.61 14.50
C ARG A 156 -27.65 -5.71 15.18
N THR A 157 -27.58 -5.38 16.46
CA THR A 157 -26.32 -5.39 17.24
C THR A 157 -25.62 -6.75 17.17
N GLY A 158 -26.37 -7.86 17.20
CA GLY A 158 -25.82 -9.21 17.08
C GLY A 158 -25.19 -9.55 15.71
N SER A 159 -25.29 -8.65 14.71
CA SER A 159 -24.61 -8.79 13.40
C SER A 159 -23.29 -8.02 13.33
N LEU A 160 -22.83 -7.46 14.46
CA LEU A 160 -21.61 -6.65 14.53
C LEU A 160 -20.66 -7.17 15.62
N THR A 161 -19.37 -6.93 15.42
CA THR A 161 -18.31 -7.11 16.41
C THR A 161 -17.35 -5.92 16.37
N GLU A 162 -16.79 -5.54 17.53
CA GLU A 162 -15.75 -4.52 17.61
C GLU A 162 -14.34 -5.09 17.29
N ASP A 163 -14.20 -6.41 17.34
CA ASP A 163 -12.95 -7.12 17.09
C ASP A 163 -12.89 -7.62 15.64
N ILE A 164 -12.06 -6.96 14.83
CA ILE A 164 -11.83 -7.32 13.42
C ILE A 164 -11.30 -8.75 13.27
N HIS A 165 -10.50 -9.25 14.24
CA HIS A 165 -9.89 -10.59 14.15
C HIS A 165 -10.92 -11.73 14.20
N LYS A 166 -12.16 -11.45 14.65
CA LYS A 166 -13.27 -12.42 14.62
C LYS A 166 -13.89 -12.62 13.23
N VAL A 167 -13.63 -11.70 12.31
CA VAL A 167 -14.33 -11.68 11.02
C VAL A 167 -13.40 -11.85 9.80
N ILE A 168 -12.11 -11.64 9.96
CA ILE A 168 -11.10 -11.85 8.91
C ILE A 168 -10.59 -13.30 8.89
N PRO A 169 -9.92 -13.74 7.82
CA PRO A 169 -9.25 -15.05 7.75
C PRO A 169 -8.24 -15.30 8.88
N SER A 170 -8.12 -16.53 9.34
CA SER A 170 -7.26 -16.90 10.48
C SER A 170 -5.77 -16.63 10.27
N ASN A 171 -5.30 -16.63 9.02
CA ASN A 171 -3.92 -16.28 8.69
C ASN A 171 -3.62 -14.77 8.80
N LEU A 172 -4.62 -13.95 9.11
CA LEU A 172 -4.49 -12.52 9.39
C LEU A 172 -4.51 -12.19 10.90
N LYS A 173 -4.55 -13.20 11.77
CA LYS A 173 -4.71 -13.02 13.22
C LYS A 173 -3.62 -12.15 13.89
N ASN A 174 -2.42 -12.12 13.31
CA ASN A 174 -1.28 -11.35 13.83
C ASN A 174 -1.06 -10.03 13.07
N ILE A 175 -1.97 -9.66 12.17
CA ILE A 175 -1.88 -8.40 11.44
C ILE A 175 -2.14 -7.23 12.40
N ASP A 176 -1.31 -6.20 12.28
CA ASP A 176 -1.51 -4.93 12.95
C ASP A 176 -2.33 -4.00 12.05
N PHE A 177 -3.57 -3.74 12.47
CA PHE A 177 -4.49 -2.81 11.79
C PHE A 177 -4.42 -1.38 12.36
N THR A 178 -3.40 -1.05 13.15
CA THR A 178 -3.17 0.33 13.60
C THR A 178 -3.11 1.27 12.39
N PRO A 179 -3.96 2.31 12.32
CA PRO A 179 -4.00 3.21 11.19
C PRO A 179 -2.67 3.94 10.98
N VAL A 180 -2.16 3.93 9.75
CA VAL A 180 -0.91 4.60 9.36
C VAL A 180 -1.26 5.86 8.57
N PRO A 181 -1.11 7.07 9.16
CA PRO A 181 -1.36 8.32 8.46
C PRO A 181 -0.49 8.47 7.22
N LYS A 182 -1.07 8.97 6.12
CA LYS A 182 -0.32 9.27 4.90
C LYS A 182 0.30 10.66 5.00
N LYS A 183 1.55 10.79 4.58
CA LYS A 183 2.29 12.06 4.61
C LYS A 183 2.26 12.74 3.25
N GLU A 184 2.48 14.04 3.30
CA GLU A 184 2.78 14.86 2.13
C GLU A 184 4.16 15.47 2.31
N TYR A 185 4.91 15.53 1.23
CA TYR A 185 6.30 15.98 1.25
C TYR A 185 6.45 17.28 0.47
N PRO A 186 6.81 18.41 1.11
CA PRO A 186 6.92 19.71 0.44
C PRO A 186 7.90 19.72 -0.74
N ASN A 187 8.99 18.92 -0.65
CA ASN A 187 10.00 18.82 -1.70
C ASN A 187 9.67 17.80 -2.77
N ASN A 188 8.62 16.99 -2.56
CA ASN A 188 8.13 15.97 -3.46
C ASN A 188 6.60 15.98 -3.47
N PRO A 189 5.96 17.02 -4.05
CA PRO A 189 4.51 17.16 -4.04
C PRO A 189 3.84 16.05 -4.84
N LYS A 190 2.66 15.61 -4.36
CA LYS A 190 1.81 14.67 -5.09
C LYS A 190 1.35 15.26 -6.42
N VAL A 191 1.23 14.40 -7.41
CA VAL A 191 0.65 14.70 -8.72
C VAL A 191 -0.38 13.64 -9.08
N ASP A 192 -1.37 14.00 -9.89
CA ASP A 192 -2.31 13.02 -10.48
C ASP A 192 -1.55 12.23 -11.54
N VAL A 193 -1.07 11.06 -11.19
CA VAL A 193 -0.18 10.25 -12.02
C VAL A 193 -0.93 9.58 -13.16
N LYS A 194 -0.51 9.87 -14.40
CA LYS A 194 -0.88 9.17 -15.63
C LYS A 194 0.40 8.59 -16.23
N GLY A 195 0.72 7.35 -15.85
CA GLY A 195 2.04 6.79 -16.07
C GLY A 195 2.11 5.71 -17.14
N ILE A 196 3.33 5.48 -17.64
CA ILE A 196 3.68 4.37 -18.53
C ILE A 196 4.87 3.58 -17.96
N TYR A 197 4.89 2.27 -18.22
CA TYR A 197 5.99 1.38 -17.81
C TYR A 197 7.14 1.37 -18.81
N LEU A 198 8.36 1.42 -18.30
CA LEU A 198 9.60 1.34 -19.09
C LEU A 198 10.53 0.25 -18.56
N THR A 199 10.89 -0.67 -19.45
CA THR A 199 11.95 -1.64 -19.16
C THR A 199 13.32 -0.96 -19.06
N VAL A 200 14.28 -1.62 -18.41
CA VAL A 200 15.70 -1.22 -18.38
C VAL A 200 16.23 -0.90 -19.79
N ASN A 201 15.93 -1.74 -20.79
CA ASN A 201 16.40 -1.54 -22.16
C ASN A 201 15.80 -0.30 -22.82
N THR A 202 14.54 -0.02 -22.56
CA THR A 202 13.87 1.18 -23.08
C THR A 202 14.45 2.43 -22.42
N ALA A 203 14.63 2.42 -21.10
CA ALA A 203 15.23 3.53 -20.35
C ALA A 203 16.69 3.81 -20.80
N ALA A 204 17.46 2.77 -21.13
CA ALA A 204 18.83 2.89 -21.61
C ALA A 204 18.94 3.47 -23.03
N SER A 205 17.86 3.49 -23.82
CA SER A 205 17.87 4.02 -25.19
C SER A 205 17.53 5.50 -25.22
N SER A 206 18.52 6.37 -25.43
CA SER A 206 18.31 7.83 -25.52
C SER A 206 17.23 8.18 -26.56
N LYS A 207 17.24 7.57 -27.73
CA LYS A 207 16.25 7.79 -28.78
C LYS A 207 14.82 7.44 -28.30
N ARG A 208 14.66 6.26 -27.62
CA ARG A 208 13.34 5.86 -27.11
C ARG A 208 12.86 6.79 -25.99
N MET A 209 13.78 7.25 -25.14
CA MET A 209 13.43 8.21 -24.08
C MET A 209 12.96 9.53 -24.66
N ASP A 210 13.62 10.06 -25.73
CA ASP A 210 13.16 11.27 -26.41
C ASP A 210 11.76 11.09 -27.01
N GLU A 211 11.53 9.98 -27.73
CA GLU A 211 10.22 9.64 -28.29
C GLU A 211 9.12 9.54 -27.23
N LEU A 212 9.41 8.97 -26.05
CA LEU A 212 8.44 8.81 -24.95
C LEU A 212 8.20 10.12 -24.20
N ILE A 213 9.21 10.96 -24.04
CA ILE A 213 9.04 12.31 -23.48
C ILE A 213 8.17 13.16 -24.43
N ASP A 214 8.39 13.07 -25.73
CA ASP A 214 7.56 13.77 -26.71
C ASP A 214 6.12 13.23 -26.74
N LEU A 215 5.95 11.90 -26.61
CA LEU A 215 4.63 11.30 -26.44
C LEU A 215 3.92 11.85 -25.18
N ALA A 216 4.62 11.90 -24.05
CA ALA A 216 4.08 12.43 -22.80
C ALA A 216 3.56 13.86 -22.98
N LYS A 217 4.33 14.74 -23.65
CA LYS A 217 3.92 16.12 -23.93
C LYS A 217 2.62 16.23 -24.76
N ARG A 218 2.36 15.23 -25.64
CA ARG A 218 1.19 15.25 -26.54
C ARG A 218 -0.04 14.54 -25.99
N THR A 219 0.10 13.69 -24.98
CA THR A 219 -0.98 12.79 -24.52
C THR A 219 -1.44 13.02 -23.09
N GLY A 220 -0.78 13.92 -22.37
CA GLY A 220 -1.05 14.14 -20.94
C GLY A 220 -0.48 13.05 -20.03
N ILE A 221 0.29 12.09 -20.55
CA ILE A 221 1.15 11.22 -19.74
C ILE A 221 2.17 12.09 -19.02
N ASN A 222 2.30 11.92 -17.71
CA ASN A 222 3.17 12.75 -16.88
C ASN A 222 4.12 11.95 -15.98
N ALA A 223 4.09 10.63 -16.07
CA ALA A 223 4.89 9.77 -15.20
C ALA A 223 5.47 8.57 -15.93
N PHE A 224 6.68 8.17 -15.51
CA PHE A 224 7.34 6.96 -16.00
C PHE A 224 7.65 6.02 -14.84
N VAL A 225 7.15 4.79 -14.92
CA VAL A 225 7.55 3.68 -14.05
C VAL A 225 8.74 2.99 -14.70
N ILE A 226 9.89 3.04 -14.05
CA ILE A 226 11.16 2.60 -14.61
C ILE A 226 11.71 1.45 -13.77
N ASP A 227 12.07 0.35 -14.43
CA ASP A 227 12.76 -0.76 -13.76
C ASP A 227 14.12 -0.30 -13.21
N VAL A 228 14.22 -0.14 -11.90
CA VAL A 228 15.50 0.08 -11.20
C VAL A 228 16.15 -1.24 -10.85
N LYS A 229 15.38 -2.21 -10.34
CA LYS A 229 15.76 -3.62 -10.19
C LYS A 229 14.71 -4.49 -10.88
N GLU A 230 15.06 -5.07 -12.04
CA GLU A 230 14.12 -5.80 -12.89
C GLU A 230 13.93 -7.28 -12.48
N ASP A 231 13.12 -8.03 -13.21
CA ASP A 231 12.66 -9.40 -12.87
C ASP A 231 13.80 -10.45 -12.73
N PHE A 232 14.98 -10.19 -13.29
CA PHE A 232 16.16 -11.05 -13.14
C PHE A 232 17.16 -10.54 -12.10
N GLY A 233 16.81 -9.49 -11.35
CA GLY A 233 17.66 -8.85 -10.35
C GLY A 233 18.76 -7.97 -10.95
N LYS A 234 18.67 -7.59 -12.25
CA LYS A 234 19.62 -6.67 -12.86
C LYS A 234 19.25 -5.23 -12.54
N MET A 235 20.29 -4.42 -12.34
CA MET A 235 20.16 -3.03 -11.94
C MET A 235 20.20 -2.09 -13.15
N LEU A 236 19.41 -1.01 -13.09
CA LEU A 236 19.40 0.07 -14.09
C LEU A 236 20.71 0.86 -14.08
N PHE A 237 21.23 1.16 -12.91
CA PHE A 237 22.43 1.92 -12.65
C PHE A 237 23.23 1.33 -11.49
N ARG A 238 24.48 1.74 -11.34
CA ARG A 238 25.36 1.28 -10.27
C ARG A 238 24.84 1.70 -8.91
N THR A 239 24.76 0.75 -7.97
CA THR A 239 24.40 0.98 -6.56
C THR A 239 25.43 0.39 -5.62
N ASP A 240 25.65 1.04 -4.47
CA ASP A 240 26.48 0.49 -3.41
C ASP A 240 25.78 -0.69 -2.70
N ALA A 241 24.44 -0.72 -2.75
CA ALA A 241 23.64 -1.84 -2.28
C ALA A 241 24.00 -3.14 -3.01
N GLU A 242 24.09 -3.12 -4.34
CA GLU A 242 24.46 -4.32 -5.11
C GLU A 242 25.86 -4.82 -4.72
N LEU A 243 26.82 -3.92 -4.57
CA LEU A 243 28.17 -4.29 -4.10
C LEU A 243 28.14 -4.88 -2.69
N LYS A 244 27.42 -4.26 -1.78
CA LYS A 244 27.35 -4.70 -0.36
C LYS A 244 26.70 -6.06 -0.21
N TYR A 245 25.54 -6.30 -0.85
CA TYR A 245 24.74 -7.50 -0.62
C TYR A 245 25.04 -8.65 -1.58
N LEU A 246 25.53 -8.36 -2.80
CA LEU A 246 25.84 -9.37 -3.80
C LEU A 246 27.34 -9.54 -4.05
N GLY A 247 28.17 -8.61 -3.55
CA GLY A 247 29.60 -8.59 -3.86
C GLY A 247 29.87 -8.39 -5.35
N LYS A 248 28.89 -7.82 -6.08
CA LYS A 248 28.89 -7.65 -7.52
C LYS A 248 29.10 -6.19 -7.86
N ASN A 249 29.95 -5.96 -8.84
CA ASN A 249 30.15 -4.65 -9.43
C ASN A 249 30.30 -4.85 -10.94
N ASP A 250 29.17 -4.73 -11.65
CA ASP A 250 29.18 -4.88 -13.10
C ASP A 250 30.03 -3.77 -13.74
N LYS A 251 30.79 -4.12 -14.77
CA LYS A 251 31.65 -3.15 -15.48
C LYS A 251 30.84 -2.12 -16.26
N LYS A 252 29.61 -2.46 -16.62
CA LYS A 252 28.69 -1.58 -17.37
C LYS A 252 27.28 -1.76 -16.88
N TYR A 253 26.65 -0.64 -16.55
CA TYR A 253 25.22 -0.55 -16.27
C TYR A 253 24.48 0.08 -17.45
N PRO A 254 23.18 -0.22 -17.62
CA PRO A 254 22.35 0.36 -18.69
C PRO A 254 22.39 1.88 -18.72
N ILE A 255 22.32 2.51 -17.54
CA ILE A 255 22.51 3.97 -17.35
C ILE A 255 23.84 4.20 -16.64
N ALA A 256 24.80 4.78 -17.37
CA ALA A 256 26.13 5.09 -16.82
C ALA A 256 26.11 6.35 -15.95
N ASP A 257 25.37 7.38 -16.38
CA ASP A 257 25.18 8.64 -15.63
C ASP A 257 23.72 8.79 -15.25
N ILE A 258 23.38 8.30 -14.06
CA ILE A 258 22.02 8.36 -13.52
C ILE A 258 21.59 9.80 -13.23
N ASN A 259 22.51 10.68 -12.85
CA ASN A 259 22.18 12.08 -12.54
C ASN A 259 21.76 12.84 -13.79
N ALA A 260 22.47 12.66 -14.91
CA ALA A 260 22.09 13.25 -16.20
C ALA A 260 20.74 12.68 -16.68
N PHE A 261 20.50 11.37 -16.50
CA PHE A 261 19.23 10.73 -16.83
C PHE A 261 18.06 11.32 -16.03
N MET A 262 18.19 11.41 -14.70
CA MET A 262 17.15 11.97 -13.82
C MET A 262 16.93 13.45 -14.09
N LYS A 263 18.00 14.22 -14.34
CA LYS A 263 17.89 15.62 -14.74
C LYS A 263 17.06 15.79 -16.01
N LYS A 264 17.29 14.96 -17.04
CA LYS A 264 16.51 14.98 -18.30
C LYS A 264 15.01 14.77 -18.03
N LEU A 265 14.63 13.82 -17.16
CA LEU A 265 13.24 13.56 -16.83
C LEU A 265 12.63 14.73 -16.05
N LYS A 266 13.35 15.25 -15.06
CA LYS A 266 12.93 16.41 -14.25
C LYS A 266 12.74 17.67 -15.12
N ASP A 267 13.68 17.97 -16.03
CA ASP A 267 13.59 19.12 -16.93
C ASP A 267 12.37 19.03 -17.88
N ASN A 268 11.83 17.82 -18.08
CA ASN A 268 10.62 17.58 -18.87
C ASN A 268 9.36 17.35 -18.00
N ASN A 269 9.41 17.66 -16.69
CA ASN A 269 8.31 17.52 -15.74
C ASN A 269 7.73 16.09 -15.66
N ILE A 270 8.57 15.07 -15.81
CA ILE A 270 8.16 13.67 -15.67
C ILE A 270 8.29 13.24 -14.21
N TYR A 271 7.17 12.83 -13.61
CA TYR A 271 7.15 12.16 -12.31
C TYR A 271 7.76 10.76 -12.46
N THR A 272 8.70 10.42 -11.61
CA THR A 272 9.48 9.19 -11.75
C THR A 272 9.20 8.19 -10.65
N ILE A 273 8.85 6.96 -11.05
CA ILE A 273 8.54 5.84 -10.16
C ILE A 273 9.60 4.77 -10.37
N ALA A 274 10.37 4.47 -9.32
CA ALA A 274 11.37 3.40 -9.33
C ALA A 274 10.71 2.05 -9.04
N ARG A 275 10.55 1.20 -10.05
CA ARG A 275 10.05 -0.16 -9.85
C ARG A 275 11.17 -1.07 -9.35
N ILE A 276 10.92 -1.74 -8.23
CA ILE A 276 11.83 -2.69 -7.59
C ILE A 276 11.12 -4.02 -7.42
N VAL A 277 11.59 -5.03 -8.14
CA VAL A 277 11.11 -6.42 -8.01
C VAL A 277 11.58 -6.98 -6.68
N SER A 278 10.65 -7.37 -5.80
CA SER A 278 10.96 -7.69 -4.40
C SER A 278 11.49 -9.11 -4.21
N PHE A 279 10.69 -10.14 -4.49
CA PHE A 279 10.99 -11.51 -4.09
C PHE A 279 11.24 -12.48 -5.24
N LYS A 280 11.17 -12.04 -6.46
CA LYS A 280 11.55 -12.76 -7.67
C LYS A 280 12.93 -12.27 -8.11
N ASP A 281 14.02 -12.93 -7.66
CA ASP A 281 15.38 -12.44 -7.84
C ASP A 281 16.39 -13.57 -8.01
N PRO A 282 16.64 -14.04 -9.24
CA PRO A 282 17.64 -15.08 -9.50
C PRO A 282 19.07 -14.61 -9.29
N THR A 283 19.36 -13.31 -9.42
CA THR A 283 20.71 -12.76 -9.16
C THR A 283 21.04 -12.83 -7.68
N TYR A 284 20.10 -12.44 -6.81
CA TYR A 284 20.26 -12.60 -5.36
C TYR A 284 20.32 -14.09 -4.97
N ALA A 285 19.45 -14.93 -5.53
CA ALA A 285 19.43 -16.37 -5.25
C ALA A 285 20.73 -17.07 -5.65
N ALA A 286 21.39 -16.64 -6.71
CA ALA A 286 22.70 -17.19 -7.11
C ALA A 286 23.80 -16.90 -6.08
N LYS A 287 23.71 -15.75 -5.40
CA LYS A 287 24.66 -15.37 -4.32
C LYS A 287 24.28 -15.98 -2.98
N HIS A 288 22.98 -16.14 -2.72
CA HIS A 288 22.42 -16.63 -1.46
C HIS A 288 21.49 -17.82 -1.72
N PRO A 289 22.00 -18.98 -2.19
CA PRO A 289 21.16 -20.13 -2.59
C PRO A 289 20.35 -20.73 -1.44
N ASP A 290 20.81 -20.57 -0.20
CA ASP A 290 20.14 -20.98 1.03
C ASP A 290 18.85 -20.15 1.30
N LYS A 291 18.69 -19.00 0.66
CA LYS A 291 17.54 -18.10 0.78
C LYS A 291 16.45 -18.35 -0.27
N ALA A 292 16.75 -19.13 -1.30
CA ALA A 292 15.76 -19.48 -2.32
C ALA A 292 14.62 -20.32 -1.71
N ILE A 293 13.41 -20.15 -2.25
CA ILE A 293 12.30 -21.07 -2.01
C ILE A 293 12.66 -22.43 -2.63
N ILE A 294 12.47 -23.54 -1.89
CA ILE A 294 12.91 -24.87 -2.30
C ILE A 294 11.73 -25.79 -2.55
N LYS A 295 11.81 -26.62 -3.58
CA LYS A 295 10.90 -27.74 -3.79
C LYS A 295 11.26 -28.85 -2.79
N ARG A 296 10.36 -29.18 -1.85
CA ARG A 296 10.61 -30.19 -0.78
C ARG A 296 11.05 -31.53 -1.32
N ALA A 297 10.44 -31.99 -2.43
CA ALA A 297 10.72 -33.29 -3.01
C ALA A 297 12.15 -33.43 -3.59
N THR A 298 12.79 -32.34 -4.01
CA THR A 298 14.05 -32.39 -4.75
C THR A 298 15.19 -31.60 -4.08
N GLY A 299 14.87 -30.76 -3.12
CA GLY A 299 15.83 -29.82 -2.51
C GLY A 299 16.31 -28.72 -3.47
N LYS A 300 15.78 -28.64 -4.69
CA LYS A 300 16.19 -27.64 -5.69
C LYS A 300 15.40 -26.34 -5.55
N PRO A 301 15.97 -25.18 -5.95
CA PRO A 301 15.25 -23.94 -5.99
C PRO A 301 13.97 -24.03 -6.82
N PHE A 302 12.93 -23.36 -6.33
CA PHE A 302 11.66 -23.23 -7.05
C PHE A 302 11.78 -22.17 -8.15
N THR A 303 11.29 -22.51 -9.32
CA THR A 303 11.12 -21.59 -10.46
C THR A 303 9.69 -21.64 -10.95
N ASN A 304 9.17 -20.51 -11.43
CA ASN A 304 7.92 -20.44 -12.19
C ASN A 304 8.10 -21.06 -13.59
N SER A 305 7.02 -21.03 -14.37
CA SER A 305 7.03 -21.43 -15.79
C SER A 305 8.00 -20.62 -16.66
N ASP A 306 8.34 -19.40 -16.24
CA ASP A 306 9.33 -18.52 -16.88
C ASP A 306 10.79 -18.87 -16.53
N GLY A 307 11.01 -19.88 -15.68
CA GLY A 307 12.33 -20.32 -15.25
C GLY A 307 13.00 -19.44 -14.20
N VAL A 308 12.33 -18.38 -13.73
CA VAL A 308 12.92 -17.42 -12.77
C VAL A 308 12.78 -17.91 -11.33
N ILE A 309 13.89 -17.86 -10.59
CA ILE A 309 13.98 -18.31 -9.19
C ILE A 309 13.28 -17.29 -8.28
N TRP A 310 12.56 -17.81 -7.28
CA TRP A 310 11.99 -17.04 -6.18
C TRP A 310 12.83 -17.19 -4.91
N VAL A 311 13.08 -16.05 -4.28
CA VAL A 311 13.68 -15.98 -2.95
C VAL A 311 12.56 -15.94 -1.91
N SER A 312 12.84 -16.46 -0.72
CA SER A 312 11.88 -16.44 0.37
C SER A 312 11.48 -15.00 0.75
N PRO A 313 10.20 -14.66 0.75
CA PRO A 313 9.74 -13.38 1.31
C PRO A 313 10.03 -13.23 2.81
N HIS A 314 10.31 -14.32 3.53
CA HIS A 314 10.71 -14.29 4.94
C HIS A 314 12.18 -13.89 5.15
N ASP A 315 13.00 -13.78 4.09
CA ASP A 315 14.42 -13.42 4.21
C ASP A 315 14.61 -11.93 4.49
N ARG A 316 15.04 -11.60 5.72
CA ARG A 316 15.25 -10.21 6.17
C ARG A 316 16.44 -9.54 5.46
N TYR A 317 17.44 -10.32 5.08
CA TYR A 317 18.61 -9.80 4.37
C TYR A 317 18.27 -9.33 2.95
N LEU A 318 17.33 -10.03 2.28
CA LEU A 318 16.74 -9.55 1.02
C LEU A 318 15.92 -8.27 1.22
N TRP A 319 15.21 -8.14 2.35
CA TRP A 319 14.50 -6.90 2.66
C TRP A 319 15.46 -5.70 2.75
N GLU A 320 16.56 -5.89 3.50
CA GLU A 320 17.61 -4.87 3.63
C GLU A 320 18.21 -4.50 2.27
N TYR A 321 18.48 -5.49 1.41
CA TYR A 321 18.97 -5.27 0.05
C TYR A 321 17.99 -4.45 -0.79
N ASN A 322 16.73 -4.88 -0.88
CA ASN A 322 15.71 -4.18 -1.67
C ASN A 322 15.52 -2.74 -1.19
N VAL A 323 15.49 -2.53 0.13
CA VAL A 323 15.32 -1.19 0.71
C VAL A 323 16.59 -0.34 0.54
N ALA A 324 17.78 -0.93 0.58
CA ALA A 324 19.01 -0.20 0.26
C ALA A 324 19.02 0.28 -1.20
N VAL A 325 18.60 -0.55 -2.16
CA VAL A 325 18.41 -0.15 -3.56
C VAL A 325 17.37 1.00 -3.66
N ALA A 326 16.25 0.87 -2.95
CA ALA A 326 15.21 1.89 -2.90
C ALA A 326 15.73 3.24 -2.38
N LYS A 327 16.56 3.21 -1.33
CA LYS A 327 17.21 4.42 -0.78
C LYS A 327 18.11 5.10 -1.80
N GLU A 328 18.85 4.33 -2.59
CA GLU A 328 19.70 4.91 -3.64
C GLU A 328 18.89 5.49 -4.79
N ALA A 329 17.78 4.84 -5.18
CA ALA A 329 16.84 5.40 -6.15
C ALA A 329 16.23 6.72 -5.65
N ALA A 330 15.81 6.79 -4.38
CA ALA A 330 15.31 8.02 -3.78
C ALA A 330 16.36 9.14 -3.79
N LYS A 331 17.61 8.84 -3.45
CA LYS A 331 18.72 9.82 -3.42
C LYS A 331 19.06 10.40 -4.79
N VAL A 332 18.92 9.62 -5.87
CA VAL A 332 19.15 10.14 -7.23
C VAL A 332 17.95 10.88 -7.80
N GLY A 333 16.84 10.97 -7.04
CA GLY A 333 15.72 11.87 -7.34
C GLY A 333 14.45 11.20 -7.87
N PHE A 334 14.28 9.89 -7.73
CA PHE A 334 12.97 9.27 -7.97
C PHE A 334 11.95 9.80 -6.96
N ASN A 335 10.74 10.10 -7.43
CA ASN A 335 9.65 10.63 -6.61
C ASN A 335 8.95 9.55 -5.79
N GLU A 336 8.95 8.31 -6.29
CA GLU A 336 8.21 7.19 -5.71
C GLU A 336 8.98 5.87 -5.87
N ILE A 337 8.89 5.01 -4.86
CA ILE A 337 9.39 3.63 -4.89
C ILE A 337 8.20 2.69 -5.00
N GLN A 338 8.15 1.92 -6.08
CA GLN A 338 7.12 0.92 -6.32
C GLN A 338 7.68 -0.50 -6.16
N PHE A 339 7.14 -1.23 -5.19
CA PHE A 339 7.50 -2.63 -4.96
C PHE A 339 6.58 -3.54 -5.77
N ASP A 340 7.15 -4.22 -6.77
CA ASP A 340 6.48 -5.28 -7.49
C ASP A 340 6.94 -6.66 -7.02
N TYR A 341 6.18 -7.71 -7.34
CA TYR A 341 6.38 -9.06 -6.80
C TYR A 341 6.53 -9.08 -5.27
N VAL A 342 5.87 -8.14 -4.60
CA VAL A 342 5.76 -8.05 -3.15
C VAL A 342 4.71 -9.05 -2.65
N ARG A 343 5.00 -10.33 -2.90
CA ARG A 343 4.12 -11.48 -2.67
C ARG A 343 4.86 -12.80 -2.69
N PHE A 344 4.17 -13.83 -2.27
CA PHE A 344 4.59 -15.21 -2.48
C PHE A 344 4.25 -15.69 -3.90
N PRO A 345 4.86 -16.79 -4.40
CA PRO A 345 4.43 -17.45 -5.63
C PRO A 345 2.94 -17.82 -5.56
N ALA A 346 2.24 -17.75 -6.70
CA ALA A 346 0.85 -18.15 -6.78
C ALA A 346 0.70 -19.64 -6.42
N SER A 347 -0.12 -19.95 -5.42
CA SER A 347 -0.15 -21.27 -4.79
C SER A 347 -1.05 -22.30 -5.46
N ASN A 348 -1.70 -21.96 -6.57
CA ASN A 348 -2.61 -22.85 -7.32
C ASN A 348 -3.62 -23.54 -6.40
N GLY A 349 -4.37 -22.76 -5.60
CA GLY A 349 -5.34 -23.29 -4.64
C GLY A 349 -4.67 -24.04 -3.47
N GLY A 350 -3.48 -23.62 -3.06
CA GLY A 350 -2.73 -24.18 -1.92
C GLY A 350 -1.91 -25.43 -2.26
N LYS A 351 -1.89 -25.89 -3.51
CA LYS A 351 -1.06 -27.05 -3.91
C LYS A 351 0.42 -26.78 -3.70
N LEU A 352 0.93 -25.64 -4.18
CA LEU A 352 2.33 -25.27 -4.03
C LEU A 352 2.74 -25.10 -2.55
N ASP A 353 1.84 -24.74 -1.66
CA ASP A 353 2.17 -24.57 -0.24
C ASP A 353 2.60 -25.88 0.42
N LYS A 354 2.10 -27.02 -0.08
CA LYS A 354 2.49 -28.36 0.37
C LYS A 354 3.84 -28.80 -0.24
N GLU A 355 4.13 -28.35 -1.44
CA GLU A 355 5.29 -28.76 -2.23
C GLU A 355 6.54 -27.91 -1.94
N LEU A 356 6.34 -26.66 -1.46
CA LEU A 356 7.42 -25.70 -1.28
C LEU A 356 7.81 -25.50 0.19
N ASP A 357 9.10 -25.37 0.40
CA ASP A 357 9.66 -24.83 1.63
C ASP A 357 9.96 -23.35 1.43
N TYR A 358 9.17 -22.51 2.06
CA TYR A 358 9.31 -21.05 2.02
C TYR A 358 10.37 -20.50 2.98
N ARG A 359 11.17 -21.35 3.64
CA ARG A 359 12.17 -20.94 4.64
C ARG A 359 11.58 -20.10 5.77
N ASN A 360 10.38 -20.43 6.20
CA ASN A 360 9.66 -19.73 7.25
C ASN A 360 10.10 -20.19 8.64
N PHE A 361 11.20 -19.66 9.13
CA PHE A 361 11.74 -20.00 10.45
C PHE A 361 11.05 -19.25 11.60
N ASN A 362 10.29 -18.18 11.30
CA ASN A 362 9.64 -17.33 12.29
C ASN A 362 8.17 -17.70 12.54
N GLY A 363 7.62 -18.66 11.78
CA GLY A 363 6.22 -19.05 11.88
C GLY A 363 5.21 -17.98 11.46
N GLU A 364 5.64 -16.98 10.68
CA GLU A 364 4.82 -15.88 10.21
C GLU A 364 3.89 -16.32 9.09
N SER A 365 2.65 -15.83 9.09
CA SER A 365 1.78 -16.00 7.94
C SER A 365 2.27 -15.19 6.74
N LYS A 366 1.84 -15.55 5.52
CA LYS A 366 2.21 -14.81 4.31
C LYS A 366 1.81 -13.33 4.38
N PRO A 367 0.57 -12.96 4.75
CA PRO A 367 0.18 -11.55 4.92
C PRO A 367 0.99 -10.82 6.00
N GLU A 368 1.30 -11.49 7.11
CA GLU A 368 2.13 -10.92 8.17
C GLU A 368 3.53 -10.57 7.67
N THR A 369 4.13 -11.45 6.87
CA THR A 369 5.45 -11.22 6.26
C THR A 369 5.43 -10.02 5.33
N ILE A 370 4.41 -9.92 4.45
CA ILE A 370 4.27 -8.78 3.52
C ILE A 370 4.04 -7.47 4.29
N GLN A 371 3.20 -7.48 5.32
CA GLN A 371 3.01 -6.30 6.16
C GLN A 371 4.32 -5.84 6.81
N LYS A 372 5.07 -6.75 7.41
CA LYS A 372 6.34 -6.44 8.07
C LYS A 372 7.37 -5.89 7.09
N TYR A 373 7.42 -6.43 5.87
CA TYR A 373 8.28 -5.89 4.82
C TYR A 373 7.92 -4.45 4.46
N LEU A 374 6.64 -4.16 4.21
CA LEU A 374 6.20 -2.82 3.84
C LEU A 374 6.37 -1.83 5.00
N LYS A 375 6.13 -2.24 6.26
CA LYS A 375 6.43 -1.43 7.45
C LYS A 375 7.91 -1.09 7.55
N TYR A 376 8.78 -2.08 7.33
CA TYR A 376 10.22 -1.87 7.31
C TYR A 376 10.62 -0.89 6.20
N ALA A 377 10.12 -1.09 4.98
CA ALA A 377 10.39 -0.20 3.86
C ALA A 377 9.92 1.24 4.14
N ARG A 378 8.70 1.42 4.67
CA ARG A 378 8.19 2.75 5.05
C ARG A 378 9.11 3.43 6.08
N LYS A 379 9.44 2.74 7.17
CA LYS A 379 10.32 3.28 8.21
C LYS A 379 11.64 3.80 7.65
N GLU A 380 12.21 3.07 6.70
CA GLU A 380 13.53 3.34 6.15
C GLU A 380 13.51 4.41 5.03
N LEU A 381 12.39 4.56 4.31
CA LEU A 381 12.25 5.45 3.15
C LEU A 381 11.60 6.78 3.50
N GLU A 382 10.76 6.83 4.53
CA GLU A 382 10.06 8.05 4.96
C GLU A 382 10.99 9.25 5.21
N PRO A 383 12.20 9.09 5.82
CA PRO A 383 13.14 10.22 6.00
C PRO A 383 13.70 10.77 4.68
N LEU A 384 13.52 10.08 3.57
CA LEU A 384 13.96 10.49 2.22
C LEU A 384 12.86 11.22 1.44
N GLU A 385 11.70 11.45 2.05
CA GLU A 385 10.56 12.17 1.48
C GLU A 385 10.10 11.57 0.12
N VAL A 386 10.15 10.24 -0.01
CA VAL A 386 9.74 9.49 -1.20
C VAL A 386 8.47 8.70 -0.90
N TYR A 387 7.51 8.71 -1.85
CA TYR A 387 6.30 7.92 -1.72
C TYR A 387 6.56 6.43 -1.95
N ILE A 388 5.71 5.59 -1.37
CA ILE A 388 5.81 4.13 -1.50
C ILE A 388 4.54 3.59 -2.12
N SER A 389 4.69 2.81 -3.17
CA SER A 389 3.60 2.06 -3.79
C SER A 389 3.87 0.56 -3.85
N ALA A 390 2.81 -0.21 -4.00
CA ALA A 390 2.88 -1.66 -4.13
C ALA A 390 1.99 -2.17 -5.25
N ASP A 391 2.56 -3.00 -6.13
CA ASP A 391 1.83 -3.71 -7.17
C ASP A 391 1.19 -4.97 -6.59
N ILE A 392 -0.10 -5.13 -6.83
CA ILE A 392 -0.88 -6.27 -6.36
C ILE A 392 -1.66 -6.92 -7.49
N TYR A 393 -2.01 -8.19 -7.34
CA TYR A 393 -2.93 -8.82 -8.26
C TYR A 393 -4.28 -8.10 -8.28
N GLY A 394 -4.82 -7.84 -9.47
CA GLY A 394 -6.09 -7.13 -9.60
C GLY A 394 -7.23 -7.79 -8.81
N GLN A 395 -7.30 -9.12 -8.81
CA GLN A 395 -8.33 -9.88 -8.07
C GLN A 395 -8.22 -9.77 -6.54
N VAL A 396 -7.11 -9.28 -5.98
CA VAL A 396 -7.00 -9.00 -4.55
C VAL A 396 -8.07 -7.99 -4.10
N ALA A 397 -8.45 -7.06 -4.97
CA ALA A 397 -9.52 -6.11 -4.68
C ALA A 397 -10.86 -6.79 -4.34
N SER A 398 -11.20 -7.89 -5.02
CA SER A 398 -12.45 -8.64 -4.84
C SER A 398 -12.36 -9.85 -3.91
N SER A 399 -11.13 -10.28 -3.55
CA SER A 399 -10.92 -11.46 -2.70
C SER A 399 -11.21 -11.18 -1.24
N GLY A 400 -11.86 -12.12 -0.56
CA GLY A 400 -12.06 -12.09 0.90
C GLY A 400 -10.86 -12.62 1.70
N ASP A 401 -9.82 -13.12 1.02
CA ASP A 401 -8.58 -13.66 1.59
C ASP A 401 -7.34 -13.07 0.88
N ASP A 402 -6.16 -13.57 1.22
CA ASP A 402 -4.88 -13.15 0.64
C ASP A 402 -4.53 -13.87 -0.67
N MET A 403 -5.44 -14.63 -1.24
CA MET A 403 -5.27 -15.47 -2.45
C MET A 403 -4.07 -16.44 -2.35
N GLY A 404 -3.61 -16.75 -1.15
CA GLY A 404 -2.39 -17.51 -0.91
C GLY A 404 -1.09 -16.81 -1.36
N LEU A 405 -1.17 -15.53 -1.69
CA LEU A 405 -0.07 -14.68 -2.14
C LEU A 405 0.56 -13.87 -1.00
N GLY A 406 -0.14 -13.74 0.12
CA GLY A 406 0.18 -12.80 1.19
C GLY A 406 -0.33 -11.39 0.90
N GLN A 407 -1.04 -11.17 -0.19
CA GLN A 407 -1.61 -9.87 -0.55
C GLN A 407 -3.05 -9.78 -0.05
N TYR A 408 -3.27 -8.98 0.98
CA TYR A 408 -4.60 -8.66 1.49
C TYR A 408 -4.79 -7.15 1.41
N TRP A 409 -5.87 -6.70 0.80
CA TRP A 409 -6.07 -5.30 0.43
C TRP A 409 -5.83 -4.33 1.59
N GLU A 410 -6.55 -4.51 2.70
CA GLU A 410 -6.47 -3.60 3.84
C GLU A 410 -5.09 -3.59 4.50
N VAL A 411 -4.39 -4.73 4.48
CA VAL A 411 -3.02 -4.84 5.02
C VAL A 411 -2.06 -3.98 4.21
N ILE A 412 -2.12 -4.08 2.88
CA ILE A 412 -1.22 -3.34 1.98
C ILE A 412 -1.61 -1.86 1.94
N SER A 413 -2.91 -1.56 1.73
CA SER A 413 -3.41 -0.19 1.67
C SER A 413 -3.15 0.60 2.96
N ASN A 414 -3.10 -0.06 4.13
CA ASN A 414 -2.72 0.60 5.38
C ASN A 414 -1.25 1.04 5.39
N GLU A 415 -0.35 0.27 4.75
CA GLU A 415 1.09 0.48 4.86
C GLU A 415 1.68 1.36 3.75
N VAL A 416 1.12 1.37 2.53
CA VAL A 416 1.69 2.13 1.39
C VAL A 416 0.92 3.43 1.13
N ASP A 417 1.54 4.37 0.39
CA ASP A 417 0.87 5.61 -0.02
C ASP A 417 -0.04 5.38 -1.21
N VAL A 418 0.37 4.47 -2.11
CA VAL A 418 -0.39 4.10 -3.31
C VAL A 418 -0.48 2.59 -3.43
N ILE A 419 -1.68 2.08 -3.67
CA ILE A 419 -1.93 0.68 -4.02
C ILE A 419 -2.23 0.58 -5.52
N SER A 420 -1.48 -0.28 -6.24
CA SER A 420 -1.56 -0.40 -7.69
C SER A 420 -2.01 -1.80 -8.12
N PRO A 421 -3.34 -2.06 -8.15
CA PRO A 421 -3.84 -3.35 -8.63
C PRO A 421 -3.58 -3.51 -10.12
N MET A 422 -3.02 -4.66 -10.53
CA MET A 422 -2.80 -5.06 -11.91
C MET A 422 -4.13 -5.50 -12.54
N ALA A 423 -4.96 -4.52 -12.91
CA ALA A 423 -6.33 -4.73 -13.36
C ALA A 423 -6.39 -4.97 -14.88
N TYR A 424 -5.62 -5.93 -15.40
CA TYR A 424 -5.61 -6.25 -16.83
C TYR A 424 -6.82 -7.11 -17.19
N PRO A 425 -7.76 -6.65 -18.05
CA PRO A 425 -8.95 -7.42 -18.41
C PRO A 425 -8.63 -8.83 -18.93
N SER A 426 -7.52 -9.02 -19.66
CA SER A 426 -7.08 -10.33 -20.17
C SER A 426 -6.69 -11.33 -19.07
N HIS A 427 -6.45 -10.89 -17.84
CA HIS A 427 -6.05 -11.74 -16.72
C HIS A 427 -7.22 -12.18 -15.83
N TYR A 428 -8.44 -11.74 -16.17
CA TYR A 428 -9.65 -12.15 -15.45
C TYR A 428 -10.29 -13.36 -16.13
N GLY A 429 -10.68 -14.34 -15.35
CA GLY A 429 -11.32 -15.55 -15.83
C GLY A 429 -12.75 -15.30 -16.34
N LYS A 430 -13.24 -16.17 -17.22
CA LYS A 430 -14.63 -16.19 -17.68
C LYS A 430 -15.60 -16.20 -16.50
N GLY A 431 -16.61 -15.36 -16.53
CA GLY A 431 -17.66 -15.28 -15.51
C GLY A 431 -17.35 -14.36 -14.33
N VAL A 432 -16.13 -13.84 -14.22
CA VAL A 432 -15.81 -12.82 -13.21
C VAL A 432 -16.69 -11.59 -13.46
N TYR A 433 -17.32 -11.09 -12.41
CA TYR A 433 -18.34 -10.02 -12.47
C TYR A 433 -19.53 -10.32 -13.40
N GLY A 434 -19.81 -11.59 -13.72
CA GLY A 434 -20.84 -11.98 -14.69
C GLY A 434 -20.44 -11.73 -16.16
N ILE A 435 -19.19 -11.39 -16.44
CA ILE A 435 -18.68 -11.05 -17.77
C ILE A 435 -18.20 -12.30 -18.49
N ALA A 436 -18.76 -12.59 -19.67
CA ALA A 436 -18.41 -13.79 -20.44
C ALA A 436 -16.93 -13.79 -20.90
N VAL A 437 -16.43 -12.65 -21.39
CA VAL A 437 -15.04 -12.44 -21.81
C VAL A 437 -14.57 -11.09 -21.27
N PRO A 438 -13.91 -11.04 -20.09
CA PRO A 438 -13.48 -9.79 -19.49
C PRO A 438 -12.59 -8.94 -20.40
N ASP A 439 -11.72 -9.56 -21.21
CA ASP A 439 -10.86 -8.86 -22.17
C ASP A 439 -11.66 -8.09 -23.25
N ALA A 440 -12.87 -8.53 -23.57
CA ALA A 440 -13.77 -7.86 -24.52
C ALA A 440 -14.65 -6.77 -23.88
N GLU A 441 -14.61 -6.64 -22.55
CA GLU A 441 -15.40 -5.68 -21.78
C GLU A 441 -14.50 -4.87 -20.84
N PRO A 442 -13.53 -4.09 -21.37
CA PRO A 442 -12.51 -3.42 -20.57
C PRO A 442 -13.11 -2.43 -19.56
N TYR A 443 -14.12 -1.65 -19.95
CA TYR A 443 -14.80 -0.72 -19.05
C TYR A 443 -15.37 -1.45 -17.82
N LYS A 444 -16.18 -2.48 -18.04
CA LYS A 444 -16.86 -3.20 -16.95
C LYS A 444 -15.87 -3.89 -16.03
N THR A 445 -14.85 -4.50 -16.60
CA THR A 445 -13.82 -5.22 -15.83
C THR A 445 -13.07 -4.27 -14.91
N ILE A 446 -12.62 -3.14 -15.43
CA ILE A 446 -11.92 -2.10 -14.65
C ILE A 446 -12.85 -1.47 -13.62
N TYR A 447 -14.08 -1.13 -14.02
CA TYR A 447 -15.05 -0.51 -13.12
C TYR A 447 -15.32 -1.38 -11.88
N TYR A 448 -15.67 -2.65 -12.07
CA TYR A 448 -16.00 -3.51 -10.92
C TYR A 448 -14.78 -3.86 -10.06
N THR A 449 -13.61 -4.09 -10.67
CA THR A 449 -12.38 -4.33 -9.93
C THR A 449 -12.03 -3.13 -9.05
N THR A 450 -12.10 -1.95 -9.62
CA THR A 450 -11.75 -0.71 -8.90
C THR A 450 -12.80 -0.37 -7.85
N LEU A 451 -14.08 -0.58 -8.14
CA LEU A 451 -15.17 -0.41 -7.19
C LEU A 451 -15.01 -1.31 -5.94
N ASP A 452 -14.61 -2.56 -6.13
CA ASP A 452 -14.30 -3.45 -5.00
C ASP A 452 -13.16 -2.88 -4.14
N GLY A 453 -12.10 -2.34 -4.76
CA GLY A 453 -11.00 -1.68 -4.06
C GLY A 453 -11.46 -0.42 -3.30
N VAL A 454 -12.27 0.43 -3.93
CA VAL A 454 -12.87 1.62 -3.30
C VAL A 454 -13.69 1.20 -2.07
N ASN A 455 -14.55 0.18 -2.21
CA ASN A 455 -15.34 -0.33 -1.09
C ASN A 455 -14.47 -0.88 0.05
N ARG A 456 -13.35 -1.50 -0.25
CA ARG A 456 -12.39 -1.99 0.76
C ARG A 456 -11.63 -0.86 1.45
N ASN A 457 -11.32 0.22 0.73
CA ASN A 457 -10.67 1.39 1.33
C ASN A 457 -11.54 2.05 2.42
N HIS A 458 -12.87 1.92 2.37
CA HIS A 458 -13.75 2.36 3.47
C HIS A 458 -13.50 1.62 4.80
N ASN A 459 -12.84 0.46 4.77
CA ASN A 459 -12.46 -0.26 5.98
C ASN A 459 -11.26 0.38 6.71
N LEU A 460 -10.58 1.35 6.10
CA LEU A 460 -9.37 1.99 6.62
C LEU A 460 -9.61 3.44 7.02
N THR A 461 -8.87 3.91 8.03
CA THR A 461 -8.92 5.31 8.47
C THR A 461 -8.10 6.20 7.53
N TYR A 462 -6.96 5.70 7.10
CA TYR A 462 -6.07 6.38 6.17
C TYR A 462 -5.73 5.44 5.01
N PRO A 463 -6.67 5.20 4.08
CA PRO A 463 -6.42 4.32 2.94
C PRO A 463 -5.36 4.91 2.01
N SER A 464 -4.68 4.03 1.27
CA SER A 464 -3.83 4.45 0.16
C SER A 464 -4.64 5.00 -1.02
N GLN A 465 -4.00 5.85 -1.82
CA GLN A 465 -4.48 6.19 -3.16
C GLN A 465 -4.57 4.92 -4.01
N ILE A 466 -5.64 4.76 -4.79
CA ILE A 466 -5.79 3.65 -5.74
C ILE A 466 -5.30 4.13 -7.10
N ARG A 467 -4.28 3.47 -7.64
CA ARG A 467 -3.69 3.75 -8.97
C ARG A 467 -3.54 2.47 -9.76
N PRO A 468 -4.58 2.01 -10.46
CA PRO A 468 -4.55 0.74 -11.18
C PRO A 468 -3.58 0.73 -12.35
N TRP A 469 -2.99 -0.43 -12.60
CA TRP A 469 -2.37 -0.76 -13.87
C TRP A 469 -3.45 -1.13 -14.88
N LEU A 470 -3.45 -0.50 -16.03
CA LEU A 470 -4.37 -0.72 -17.14
C LEU A 470 -3.67 -1.43 -18.30
N GLN A 471 -4.43 -2.21 -19.05
CA GLN A 471 -3.93 -2.98 -20.18
C GLN A 471 -3.75 -2.09 -21.41
N ALA A 472 -2.50 -1.97 -21.90
CA ALA A 472 -2.14 -1.25 -23.13
C ALA A 472 -1.54 -2.19 -24.18
N PHE A 473 -2.10 -3.39 -24.34
CA PHE A 473 -1.67 -4.41 -25.30
C PHE A 473 -2.84 -5.32 -25.69
N THR A 474 -2.75 -5.96 -26.86
CA THR A 474 -3.71 -6.96 -27.33
C THR A 474 -3.34 -8.36 -26.83
N ALA A 475 -4.21 -9.03 -26.09
CA ALA A 475 -4.01 -10.35 -25.50
C ALA A 475 -4.48 -11.49 -26.42
N LYS A 476 -3.77 -11.76 -27.50
CA LYS A 476 -4.16 -12.74 -28.54
C LYS A 476 -4.35 -14.18 -28.03
N TRP A 477 -3.83 -14.51 -26.85
CA TRP A 477 -3.98 -15.82 -26.19
C TRP A 477 -5.35 -16.03 -25.50
N VAL A 478 -6.12 -14.96 -25.31
CA VAL A 478 -7.45 -15.02 -24.69
C VAL A 478 -8.48 -15.41 -25.75
N LYS A 479 -9.23 -16.50 -25.52
CA LYS A 479 -10.32 -16.86 -26.42
C LYS A 479 -11.43 -15.80 -26.37
N GLY A 480 -11.69 -15.16 -27.52
CA GLY A 480 -12.66 -14.06 -27.63
C GLY A 480 -12.07 -12.68 -27.30
N TYR A 481 -10.75 -12.56 -27.34
CA TYR A 481 -10.06 -11.27 -27.19
C TYR A 481 -10.52 -10.24 -28.24
N ILE A 482 -10.33 -8.97 -27.92
CA ILE A 482 -10.48 -7.87 -28.87
C ILE A 482 -9.15 -7.16 -29.08
N PRO A 483 -8.91 -6.52 -30.23
CA PRO A 483 -7.76 -5.64 -30.39
C PRO A 483 -7.85 -4.44 -29.44
N TYR A 484 -6.75 -4.13 -28.76
CA TYR A 484 -6.67 -2.97 -27.89
C TYR A 484 -6.01 -1.81 -28.64
N GLY A 485 -6.73 -0.70 -28.68
CA GLY A 485 -6.32 0.59 -29.21
C GLY A 485 -6.69 1.73 -28.24
N LYS A 486 -6.74 2.94 -28.74
CA LYS A 486 -7.13 4.15 -27.98
C LYS A 486 -8.49 3.98 -27.30
N LYS A 487 -9.49 3.48 -28.04
CA LYS A 487 -10.86 3.29 -27.54
C LYS A 487 -10.93 2.38 -26.30
N GLU A 488 -10.18 1.29 -26.29
CA GLU A 488 -10.15 0.33 -25.17
C GLU A 488 -9.38 0.90 -23.97
N ILE A 489 -8.35 1.73 -24.21
CA ILE A 489 -7.67 2.47 -23.15
C ILE A 489 -8.58 3.53 -22.56
N GLU A 490 -9.24 4.34 -23.38
CA GLU A 490 -10.21 5.35 -22.94
C GLU A 490 -11.36 4.73 -22.16
N ALA A 491 -11.86 3.57 -22.57
CA ALA A 491 -12.89 2.84 -21.84
C ALA A 491 -12.43 2.43 -20.42
N GLN A 492 -11.17 2.01 -20.27
CA GLN A 492 -10.58 1.70 -18.96
C GLN A 492 -10.42 2.97 -18.11
N VAL A 493 -9.90 4.07 -18.69
CA VAL A 493 -9.76 5.35 -18.00
C VAL A 493 -11.12 5.89 -17.57
N LYS A 494 -12.12 5.85 -18.45
CA LYS A 494 -13.50 6.27 -18.14
C LYS A 494 -14.10 5.50 -16.95
N ALA A 495 -13.81 4.21 -16.84
CA ALA A 495 -14.25 3.40 -15.71
C ALA A 495 -13.66 3.87 -14.36
N LEU A 496 -12.43 4.39 -14.37
CA LEU A 496 -11.80 4.99 -13.19
C LEU A 496 -12.41 6.35 -12.87
N GLU A 497 -12.58 7.21 -13.88
CA GLU A 497 -13.16 8.53 -13.73
C GLU A 497 -14.57 8.47 -13.14
N ASP A 498 -15.39 7.49 -13.55
CA ASP A 498 -16.74 7.27 -13.03
C ASP A 498 -16.75 6.86 -11.54
N LEU A 499 -15.59 6.46 -11.01
CA LEU A 499 -15.36 6.18 -9.60
C LEU A 499 -14.57 7.30 -8.88
N GLY A 500 -14.33 8.44 -9.55
CA GLY A 500 -13.57 9.56 -9.00
C GLY A 500 -12.05 9.29 -8.88
N ILE A 501 -11.52 8.35 -9.66
CA ILE A 501 -10.10 8.02 -9.69
C ILE A 501 -9.49 8.58 -10.98
N HIS A 502 -8.48 9.44 -10.84
CA HIS A 502 -7.84 10.16 -11.95
C HIS A 502 -6.44 9.64 -12.26
N GLU A 503 -5.91 8.75 -11.41
CA GLU A 503 -4.58 8.18 -11.53
C GLU A 503 -4.61 6.77 -12.12
N TYR A 504 -3.65 6.49 -13.00
CA TYR A 504 -3.47 5.15 -13.59
C TYR A 504 -2.06 4.95 -14.14
N LEU A 505 -1.70 3.69 -14.36
CA LEU A 505 -0.49 3.27 -15.02
C LEU A 505 -0.83 2.39 -16.23
N LEU A 506 -0.20 2.61 -17.37
CA LEU A 506 -0.38 1.79 -18.56
C LEU A 506 0.73 0.75 -18.66
N TRP A 507 0.34 -0.51 -18.80
CA TRP A 507 1.26 -1.61 -19.02
C TRP A 507 1.26 -2.05 -20.47
N SER A 508 2.43 -1.99 -21.11
CA SER A 508 2.71 -2.62 -22.39
C SER A 508 4.06 -3.34 -22.35
N PRO A 509 4.12 -4.68 -22.53
CA PRO A 509 5.37 -5.43 -22.45
C PRO A 509 6.39 -5.01 -23.51
N SER A 510 5.92 -4.42 -24.61
CA SER A 510 6.77 -3.91 -25.70
C SER A 510 7.20 -2.46 -25.51
N ASN A 511 6.72 -1.78 -24.49
CA ASN A 511 6.87 -0.32 -24.25
C ASN A 511 6.46 0.55 -25.45
N ARG A 512 5.46 0.10 -26.23
CA ARG A 512 4.90 0.82 -27.38
C ARG A 512 3.58 1.45 -27.00
N TYR A 513 3.57 2.76 -26.84
CA TYR A 513 2.42 3.53 -26.36
C TYR A 513 1.79 4.46 -27.43
N GLY A 514 2.18 4.36 -28.69
CA GLY A 514 1.54 5.11 -29.78
C GLY A 514 0.04 4.81 -29.96
N ILE A 515 -0.48 3.77 -29.29
CA ILE A 515 -1.91 3.46 -29.26
C ILE A 515 -2.73 4.47 -28.44
N VAL A 516 -2.10 5.28 -27.60
CA VAL A 516 -2.82 6.35 -26.86
C VAL A 516 -3.07 7.60 -27.71
N GLU A 517 -2.39 7.71 -28.86
CA GLU A 517 -2.52 8.84 -29.80
C GLU A 517 -3.52 8.54 -30.93
N LYS A 518 -3.65 7.26 -31.35
CA LYS A 518 -4.41 6.83 -32.53
C LYS A 518 -5.88 6.59 -32.26
#